data_3e11457ce7f13166e1bd5c6f81b683ff
#
_entry.id   3e11457ce7f13166e1bd5c6f81b683ff
#
_cell.length_a   1.000
_cell.length_b   1.000
_cell.length_c   1.000
_cell.angle_alpha   90.00
_cell.angle_beta   90.00
_cell.angle_gamma   90.00
#
_symmetry.space_group_name_H-M   'P 1'
#
loop_
_entity.id
_entity.type
_entity.pdbx_description
1 polymer ?
#
loop_
_entity_poly.entity_id
_entity_poly.type
_entity_poly.pdbx_seq_one_letter_code
_entity_poly.pdbx_strand_id
1 'polypeptide(L)'
;MTFLVDVNLPGFFSKFQHGDFIFVFNIDQQLADSELWKLALMNDYVILTRDMDFYNRAKESITFPKIIIFRFGNLKLNAMQKYFQENWNSIVDIIKENKLIFAWQHELEIIY
;
A
#
# COMPACT_ATOMS: atom_id res chain seq x y z
N MET A 1 -2.41 -10.04 -8.52
CA MET A 1 -2.23 -9.47 -7.16
C MET A 1 -3.44 -8.65 -6.78
N THR A 2 -3.90 -8.79 -5.58
CA THR A 2 -4.96 -7.95 -5.03
C THR A 2 -4.38 -6.99 -4.01
N PHE A 3 -4.71 -5.71 -4.16
CA PHE A 3 -4.20 -4.63 -3.32
C PHE A 3 -5.29 -4.16 -2.36
N LEU A 4 -4.96 -4.11 -1.07
CA LEU A 4 -5.85 -3.62 -0.03
C LEU A 4 -5.44 -2.19 0.30
N VAL A 5 -6.29 -1.23 -0.09
CA VAL A 5 -5.96 0.19 -0.03
C VAL A 5 -6.45 0.78 1.28
N ASP A 6 -5.51 1.23 2.11
CA ASP A 6 -5.80 1.83 3.42
C ASP A 6 -6.51 3.18 3.28
N VAL A 7 -7.27 3.54 4.31
CA VAL A 7 -8.08 4.78 4.32
C VAL A 7 -7.25 6.05 4.21
N ASN A 8 -5.97 6.00 4.55
CA ASN A 8 -5.09 7.17 4.44
C ASN A 8 -4.60 7.46 3.02
N LEU A 9 -5.00 6.64 2.04
CA LEU A 9 -4.74 6.90 0.63
C LEU A 9 -6.03 7.36 -0.04
N PRO A 10 -5.98 8.41 -0.88
CA PRO A 10 -7.17 8.88 -1.57
C PRO A 10 -7.71 7.82 -2.53
N GLY A 11 -9.01 7.52 -2.45
CA GLY A 11 -9.65 6.53 -3.30
C GLY A 11 -9.99 7.02 -4.71
N PHE A 12 -9.67 8.26 -5.05
CA PHE A 12 -10.03 8.84 -6.36
C PHE A 12 -9.02 8.52 -7.47
N PHE A 13 -7.91 7.86 -7.16
CA PHE A 13 -6.97 7.43 -8.20
C PHE A 13 -7.65 6.39 -9.08
N SER A 14 -7.85 6.74 -10.34
CA SER A 14 -8.52 5.84 -11.30
C SER A 14 -7.82 4.49 -11.42
N LYS A 15 -6.51 4.45 -11.22
CA LYS A 15 -5.74 3.20 -11.23
C LYS A 15 -6.15 2.25 -10.13
N PHE A 16 -6.70 2.75 -9.03
CA PHE A 16 -7.16 1.93 -7.92
C PHE A 16 -8.62 1.49 -8.09
N GLN A 17 -9.26 1.84 -9.21
CA GLN A 17 -10.66 1.52 -9.46
C GLN A 17 -10.85 0.36 -10.43
N HIS A 18 -9.77 -0.21 -10.96
CA HIS A 18 -9.82 -1.28 -11.95
C HIS A 18 -9.23 -2.57 -11.40
N GLY A 19 -10.02 -3.61 -11.44
CA GLY A 19 -9.56 -4.96 -11.17
C GLY A 19 -9.28 -5.22 -9.70
N ASP A 20 -8.05 -5.44 -9.36
CA ASP A 20 -7.64 -6.11 -8.14
C ASP A 20 -7.44 -5.18 -6.94
N PHE A 21 -8.25 -4.13 -6.81
CA PHE A 21 -8.14 -3.19 -5.69
C PHE A 21 -9.35 -3.29 -4.77
N ILE A 22 -9.08 -3.42 -3.47
CA ILE A 22 -10.10 -3.40 -2.42
C ILE A 22 -9.82 -2.18 -1.55
N PHE A 23 -10.80 -1.28 -1.45
CA PHE A 23 -10.68 -0.08 -0.63
C PHE A 23 -11.22 -0.37 0.77
N VAL A 24 -10.37 -0.22 1.78
CA VAL A 24 -10.75 -0.43 3.19
C VAL A 24 -11.92 0.47 3.56
N PHE A 25 -11.95 1.70 3.04
CA PHE A 25 -13.04 2.64 3.25
C PHE A 25 -14.42 2.04 2.88
N ASN A 26 -14.47 1.20 1.85
CA ASN A 26 -15.71 0.56 1.40
C ASN A 26 -16.10 -0.65 2.25
N ILE A 27 -15.17 -1.20 3.05
CA ILE A 27 -15.44 -2.31 3.95
C ILE A 27 -15.92 -1.75 5.30
N ASP A 28 -15.07 -0.97 5.94
CA ASP A 28 -15.33 -0.35 7.24
C ASP A 28 -14.38 0.82 7.43
N GLN A 29 -14.93 2.02 7.57
CA GLN A 29 -14.12 3.23 7.75
C GLN A 29 -13.31 3.23 9.06
N GLN A 30 -13.68 2.36 10.00
CA GLN A 30 -13.05 2.27 11.32
C GLN A 30 -12.29 0.96 11.51
N LEU A 31 -11.99 0.26 10.42
CA LEU A 31 -11.27 -1.00 10.49
C LEU A 31 -9.90 -0.78 11.16
N ALA A 32 -9.64 -1.52 12.24
CA ALA A 32 -8.38 -1.41 12.95
C ALA A 32 -7.22 -1.97 12.12
N ASP A 33 -6.03 -1.40 12.29
CA ASP A 33 -4.83 -1.84 11.58
C ASP A 33 -4.54 -3.34 11.77
N SER A 34 -4.81 -3.87 12.97
CA SER A 34 -4.64 -5.29 13.26
C SER A 34 -5.58 -6.18 12.43
N GLU A 35 -6.79 -5.70 12.20
CA GLU A 35 -7.78 -6.43 11.38
C GLU A 35 -7.43 -6.36 9.90
N LEU A 36 -6.97 -5.20 9.44
CA LEU A 36 -6.50 -5.00 8.07
C LEU A 36 -5.30 -5.91 7.78
N TRP A 37 -4.37 -5.99 8.73
CA TRP A 37 -3.20 -6.86 8.67
C TRP A 37 -3.61 -8.33 8.52
N LYS A 38 -4.52 -8.78 9.38
CA LYS A 38 -5.02 -10.16 9.36
C LYS A 38 -5.71 -10.47 8.04
N LEU A 39 -6.54 -9.57 7.55
CA LEU A 39 -7.25 -9.73 6.29
C LEU A 39 -6.27 -9.90 5.12
N ALA A 40 -5.24 -9.06 5.08
CA ALA A 40 -4.22 -9.14 4.04
C ALA A 40 -3.42 -10.44 4.13
N LEU A 41 -3.04 -10.84 5.34
CA LEU A 41 -2.25 -12.05 5.56
C LEU A 41 -3.03 -13.30 5.17
N MET A 42 -4.30 -13.38 5.54
CA MET A 42 -5.16 -14.55 5.26
C MET A 42 -5.49 -14.70 3.78
N ASN A 43 -5.57 -13.59 3.04
CA ASN A 43 -6.00 -13.60 1.65
C ASN A 43 -4.87 -13.31 0.66
N ASP A 44 -3.65 -13.17 1.15
CA ASP A 44 -2.48 -12.84 0.33
C ASP A 44 -2.66 -11.51 -0.42
N TYR A 45 -3.23 -10.52 0.26
CA TYR A 45 -3.37 -9.17 -0.29
C TYR A 45 -2.11 -8.34 -0.03
N VAL A 46 -1.83 -7.39 -0.92
CA VAL A 46 -0.77 -6.40 -0.74
C VAL A 46 -1.37 -5.16 -0.09
N ILE A 47 -0.84 -4.75 1.06
CA ILE A 47 -1.31 -3.53 1.73
C ILE A 47 -0.69 -2.30 1.07
N LEU A 48 -1.52 -1.34 0.70
CA LEU A 48 -1.08 -0.01 0.26
C LEU A 48 -1.44 0.98 1.36
N THR A 49 -0.44 1.67 1.90
CA THR A 49 -0.66 2.58 3.03
C THR A 49 0.37 3.71 3.06
N ARG A 50 0.08 4.76 3.83
CA ARG A 50 1.04 5.81 4.17
C ARG A 50 1.50 5.71 5.64
N ASP A 51 0.99 4.73 6.37
CA ASP A 51 1.20 4.61 7.80
C ASP A 51 2.42 3.75 8.11
N MET A 52 3.39 4.35 8.80
CA MET A 52 4.62 3.67 9.22
C MET A 52 4.40 2.62 10.31
N ASP A 53 3.24 2.61 10.95
CA ASP A 53 2.94 1.58 11.95
C ASP A 53 2.97 0.17 11.36
N PHE A 54 2.65 0.04 10.07
CA PHE A 54 2.76 -1.25 9.38
C PHE A 54 4.20 -1.74 9.25
N TYR A 55 5.14 -0.82 9.03
CA TYR A 55 6.57 -1.16 9.05
C TYR A 55 7.01 -1.61 10.44
N ASN A 56 6.62 -0.89 11.48
CA ASN A 56 6.96 -1.23 12.86
C ASN A 56 6.40 -2.61 13.23
N ARG A 57 5.19 -2.91 12.79
CA ARG A 57 4.56 -4.22 13.01
C ARG A 57 5.31 -5.33 12.27
N ALA A 58 5.74 -5.07 11.03
CA ALA A 58 6.49 -6.04 10.24
C ALA A 58 7.83 -6.40 10.89
N LYS A 59 8.53 -5.40 11.44
CA LYS A 59 9.82 -5.63 12.13
C LYS A 59 9.68 -6.59 13.30
N GLU A 60 8.53 -6.59 13.95
CA GLU A 60 8.28 -7.40 15.15
C GLU A 60 7.60 -8.72 14.82
N SER A 61 7.35 -9.01 13.55
CA SER A 61 6.58 -10.18 13.10
C SER A 61 7.47 -11.17 12.38
N ILE A 62 7.22 -12.46 12.61
CA ILE A 62 7.91 -13.52 11.86
C ILE A 62 7.32 -13.62 10.45
N THR A 63 6.00 -13.49 10.36
CA THR A 63 5.27 -13.58 9.09
C THR A 63 4.45 -12.31 8.90
N PHE A 64 4.50 -11.71 7.72
CA PHE A 64 3.74 -10.50 7.42
C PHE A 64 3.32 -10.47 5.96
N PRO A 65 2.23 -9.74 5.64
CA PRO A 65 1.77 -9.60 4.26
C PRO A 65 2.72 -8.71 3.46
N LYS A 66 2.59 -8.71 2.14
CA LYS A 66 3.30 -7.72 1.32
C LYS A 66 2.76 -6.33 1.61
N ILE A 67 3.65 -5.35 1.74
CA ILE A 67 3.30 -3.99 2.13
C ILE A 67 4.04 -2.98 1.28
N ILE A 68 3.31 -2.00 0.76
CA ILE A 68 3.89 -0.84 0.08
C ILE A 68 3.54 0.38 0.92
N ILE A 69 4.55 1.06 1.44
CA ILE A 69 4.37 2.27 2.25
C ILE A 69 4.80 3.48 1.42
N PHE A 70 3.85 4.36 1.15
CA PHE A 70 4.12 5.57 0.37
C PHE A 70 4.68 6.66 1.28
N ARG A 71 5.89 7.13 0.96
CA ARG A 71 6.68 8.06 1.75
C ARG A 71 6.96 9.36 0.99
N PHE A 72 6.04 9.81 0.16
CA PHE A 72 6.25 11.03 -0.64
C PHE A 72 5.83 12.33 0.08
N GLY A 73 5.52 12.28 1.36
CA GLY A 73 5.16 13.46 2.14
C GLY A 73 3.83 14.09 1.73
N ASN A 74 3.76 15.41 1.79
CA ASN A 74 2.53 16.16 1.51
C ASN A 74 2.44 16.56 0.04
N LEU A 75 2.24 15.60 -0.84
CA LEU A 75 2.00 15.90 -2.25
C LEU A 75 0.57 16.39 -2.45
N LYS A 76 0.40 17.38 -3.34
CA LYS A 76 -0.92 17.80 -3.78
C LYS A 76 -1.56 16.67 -4.60
N LEU A 77 -2.89 16.70 -4.70
CA LEU A 77 -3.64 15.62 -5.33
C LEU A 77 -3.23 15.34 -6.77
N ASN A 78 -3.02 16.39 -7.57
CA ASN A 78 -2.59 16.25 -8.96
C ASN A 78 -1.17 15.67 -9.08
N ALA A 79 -0.25 16.09 -8.19
CA ALA A 79 1.11 15.56 -8.15
C ALA A 79 1.11 14.09 -7.73
N MET A 80 0.25 13.72 -6.79
CA MET A 80 0.09 12.35 -6.32
C MET A 80 -0.46 11.46 -7.42
N GLN A 81 -1.45 11.95 -8.18
CA GLN A 81 -2.01 11.22 -9.32
C GLN A 81 -0.95 10.98 -10.40
N LYS A 82 -0.15 12.02 -10.71
CA LYS A 82 0.96 11.91 -11.66
C LYS A 82 2.00 10.88 -11.18
N TYR A 83 2.31 10.91 -9.89
CA TYR A 83 3.22 9.94 -9.27
C TYR A 83 2.77 8.50 -9.55
N PHE A 84 1.51 8.19 -9.29
CA PHE A 84 0.98 6.84 -9.51
C PHE A 84 0.99 6.47 -11.00
N GLN A 85 0.65 7.40 -11.88
CA GLN A 85 0.69 7.13 -13.31
C GLN A 85 2.09 6.78 -13.81
N GLU A 86 3.11 7.46 -13.28
CA GLU A 86 4.49 7.28 -13.72
C GLU A 86 5.18 6.08 -13.07
N ASN A 87 4.78 5.71 -11.85
CA ASN A 87 5.54 4.76 -11.04
C ASN A 87 4.83 3.44 -10.76
N TRP A 88 3.54 3.34 -11.03
CA TRP A 88 2.76 2.17 -10.61
C TRP A 88 3.29 0.86 -11.16
N ASN A 89 3.64 0.81 -12.44
CA ASN A 89 4.13 -0.42 -13.04
C ASN A 89 5.45 -0.88 -12.40
N SER A 90 6.34 0.06 -12.11
CA SER A 90 7.61 -0.24 -11.42
C SER A 90 7.36 -0.74 -10.00
N ILE A 91 6.41 -0.14 -9.29
CA ILE A 91 6.03 -0.55 -7.94
C ILE A 91 5.51 -1.99 -7.94
N VAL A 92 4.64 -2.32 -8.87
CA VAL A 92 4.08 -3.67 -8.99
C VAL A 92 5.17 -4.69 -9.29
N ASP A 93 6.08 -4.37 -10.22
CA ASP A 93 7.17 -5.28 -10.57
C ASP A 93 8.08 -5.56 -9.38
N ILE A 94 8.39 -4.55 -8.59
CA ILE A 94 9.27 -4.71 -7.43
C ILE A 94 8.59 -5.49 -6.31
N ILE A 95 7.31 -5.22 -6.04
CA ILE A 95 6.62 -5.91 -4.94
C ILE A 95 6.37 -7.38 -5.24
N LYS A 96 6.34 -7.79 -6.50
CA LYS A 96 6.23 -9.21 -6.84
C LYS A 96 7.36 -10.03 -6.24
N GLU A 97 8.56 -9.46 -6.17
CA GLU A 97 9.77 -10.15 -5.72
C GLU A 97 10.16 -9.80 -4.29
N ASN A 98 9.41 -8.95 -3.60
CA ASN A 98 9.79 -8.44 -2.30
C ASN A 98 8.59 -8.41 -1.35
N LYS A 99 8.84 -8.19 -0.05
CA LYS A 99 7.79 -8.22 0.96
C LYS A 99 7.37 -6.83 1.44
N LEU A 100 8.32 -5.89 1.51
CA LEU A 100 8.03 -4.55 1.99
C LEU A 100 8.90 -3.54 1.27
N ILE A 101 8.28 -2.52 0.68
CA ILE A 101 8.99 -1.43 0.02
C ILE A 101 8.49 -0.09 0.53
N PHE A 102 9.40 0.89 0.56
CA PHE A 102 9.06 2.29 0.74
C PHE A 102 9.04 2.95 -0.65
N ALA A 103 7.92 3.58 -0.98
CA ALA A 103 7.77 4.31 -2.24
C ALA A 103 7.94 5.79 -1.95
N TRP A 104 9.16 6.29 -2.17
CA TRP A 104 9.51 7.69 -2.05
C TRP A 104 9.12 8.45 -3.32
N GLN A 105 9.20 9.77 -3.28
CA GLN A 105 8.82 10.60 -4.42
C GLN A 105 9.68 10.30 -5.66
N HIS A 106 10.98 10.06 -5.48
CA HIS A 106 11.93 9.90 -6.58
C HIS A 106 12.66 8.56 -6.59
N GLU A 107 12.33 7.65 -5.70
CA GLU A 107 12.98 6.35 -5.64
C GLU A 107 12.09 5.31 -4.97
N LEU A 108 12.40 4.04 -5.21
CA LEU A 108 11.78 2.91 -4.52
C LEU A 108 12.85 2.21 -3.70
N GLU A 109 12.55 1.95 -2.44
CA GLU A 109 13.49 1.35 -1.50
C GLU A 109 12.95 0.01 -1.02
N ILE A 110 13.72 -1.06 -1.25
CA ILE A 110 13.37 -2.40 -0.80
C ILE A 110 13.80 -2.55 0.66
N ILE A 111 12.86 -2.85 1.55
CA ILE A 111 13.12 -3.04 2.97
C ILE A 111 13.21 -4.54 3.30
N TYR A 112 12.27 -5.32 2.79
CA TYR A 112 12.25 -6.78 2.97
C TYR A 112 11.88 -7.50 1.69
#